data_b002e9819ace88137ba1742217b6ff45
#
_entry.id   b002e9819ace88137ba1742217b6ff45
#
_cell.length_a   1.000
_cell.length_b   1.000
_cell.length_c   1.000
_cell.angle_alpha   90.00
_cell.angle_beta   90.00
_cell.angle_gamma   90.00
#
_symmetry.space_group_name_H-M   'P 1'
#
loop_
_entity.id
_entity.type
_entity.pdbx_description
1 polymer ?
#
loop_
_entity_poly.entity_id
_entity_poly.type
_entity_poly.pdbx_seq_one_letter_code
_entity_poly.pdbx_strand_id
1 'polypeptide(L)'
;MADAIAQDWIVQLTTIVEEAGAAILEIYNTDFAVQTKGDDSPLTQADLAAHRVIVAGLEALSPQIPIISEESAPPPFAERTTWQRYWLVDPLDGTKEFVNRNGEFTVNIALIDGSEPVFGIVGVPVQEKVYVGDVRQTNPDQRAYVLHKGEAQPLQVQRQRDRQGPIRVVASRNHGGERLEAYLSEVEARFAGCERTPVARSLKLCVLAEGGADIYPRLGLTSE
;
A
#
# COMPACT_ATOMS: atom_id res chain seq x y z
N MET A 1 15.80 16.73 14.10
CA MET A 1 15.00 16.02 13.08
C MET A 1 15.53 14.61 13.05
N ALA A 2 14.67 13.61 13.03
CA ALA A 2 15.14 12.24 12.93
C ALA A 2 15.65 12.01 11.48
N ASP A 3 16.74 11.23 11.35
CA ASP A 3 17.39 11.00 10.07
C ASP A 3 16.54 10.14 9.13
N ALA A 4 16.81 10.23 7.83
CA ALA A 4 16.25 9.32 6.81
C ALA A 4 16.59 7.87 7.13
N ILE A 5 15.78 6.94 6.63
CA ILE A 5 16.07 5.51 6.75
C ILE A 5 17.40 5.21 6.06
N ALA A 6 18.26 4.46 6.72
CA ALA A 6 19.54 4.05 6.14
C ALA A 6 19.32 3.15 4.92
N GLN A 7 20.18 3.28 3.91
CA GLN A 7 20.04 2.56 2.65
C GLN A 7 20.07 1.04 2.80
N ASP A 8 20.85 0.52 3.74
CA ASP A 8 20.90 -0.91 4.06
C ASP A 8 19.56 -1.43 4.65
N TRP A 9 18.83 -0.59 5.40
CA TRP A 9 17.48 -0.92 5.87
C TRP A 9 16.49 -0.99 4.73
N ILE A 10 16.59 -0.07 3.76
CA ILE A 10 15.71 -0.08 2.60
C ILE A 10 15.88 -1.38 1.79
N VAL A 11 17.13 -1.84 1.61
CA VAL A 11 17.40 -3.11 0.93
C VAL A 11 16.77 -4.28 1.71
N GLN A 12 16.95 -4.34 3.03
CA GLN A 12 16.38 -5.40 3.85
C GLN A 12 14.83 -5.36 3.87
N LEU A 13 14.24 -4.16 3.98
CA LEU A 13 12.78 -4.00 3.92
C LEU A 13 12.21 -4.40 2.56
N THR A 14 12.93 -4.11 1.47
CA THR A 14 12.55 -4.59 0.14
C THR A 14 12.53 -6.10 0.07
N THR A 15 13.59 -6.76 0.57
CA THR A 15 13.65 -8.22 0.65
C THR A 15 12.50 -8.80 1.48
N ILE A 16 12.21 -8.22 2.65
CA ILE A 16 11.09 -8.66 3.51
C ILE A 16 9.76 -8.59 2.75
N VAL A 17 9.51 -7.49 2.04
CA VAL A 17 8.27 -7.30 1.26
C VAL A 17 8.17 -8.25 0.09
N GLU A 18 9.27 -8.51 -0.61
CA GLU A 18 9.33 -9.47 -1.72
C GLU A 18 9.12 -10.90 -1.23
N GLU A 19 9.74 -11.31 -0.13
CA GLU A 19 9.55 -12.63 0.49
C GLU A 19 8.11 -12.81 1.00
N ALA A 20 7.52 -11.79 1.63
CA ALA A 20 6.12 -11.81 2.03
C ALA A 20 5.19 -11.95 0.81
N GLY A 21 5.47 -11.20 -0.26
CA GLY A 21 4.77 -11.31 -1.53
C GLY A 21 4.88 -12.71 -2.15
N ALA A 22 6.06 -13.32 -2.11
CA ALA A 22 6.27 -14.68 -2.59
C ALA A 22 5.44 -15.70 -1.78
N ALA A 23 5.41 -15.57 -0.45
CA ALA A 23 4.60 -16.43 0.42
C ALA A 23 3.08 -16.31 0.12
N ILE A 24 2.60 -15.09 -0.20
CA ILE A 24 1.22 -14.90 -0.67
C ILE A 24 1.00 -15.61 -2.01
N LEU A 25 1.92 -15.43 -2.97
CA LEU A 25 1.79 -15.97 -4.32
C LEU A 25 1.84 -17.49 -4.36
N GLU A 26 2.56 -18.16 -3.45
CA GLU A 26 2.54 -19.62 -3.31
C GLU A 26 1.11 -20.11 -3.09
N ILE A 27 0.32 -19.45 -2.24
CA ILE A 27 -1.06 -19.81 -1.96
C ILE A 27 -1.99 -19.31 -3.07
N TYR A 28 -1.78 -18.09 -3.54
CA TYR A 28 -2.57 -17.46 -4.60
C TYR A 28 -2.59 -18.30 -5.88
N ASN A 29 -1.49 -18.95 -6.24
CA ASN A 29 -1.36 -19.76 -7.45
C ASN A 29 -1.92 -21.20 -7.31
N THR A 30 -2.41 -21.58 -6.12
CA THR A 30 -3.09 -22.87 -5.95
C THR A 30 -4.52 -22.85 -6.48
N ASP A 31 -5.07 -24.02 -6.84
CA ASP A 31 -6.49 -24.15 -7.16
C ASP A 31 -7.32 -24.19 -5.88
N PHE A 32 -7.67 -23.01 -5.35
CA PHE A 32 -8.64 -22.93 -4.26
C PHE A 32 -10.00 -22.47 -4.78
N ALA A 33 -11.07 -23.16 -4.38
CA ALA A 33 -12.43 -22.67 -4.58
C ALA A 33 -12.63 -21.41 -3.72
N VAL A 34 -13.38 -20.43 -4.23
CA VAL A 34 -13.78 -19.24 -3.48
C VAL A 34 -14.63 -19.71 -2.28
N GLN A 35 -13.97 -19.97 -1.15
CA GLN A 35 -14.64 -20.30 0.10
C GLN A 35 -14.83 -19.02 0.93
N THR A 36 -15.97 -18.88 1.53
CA THR A 36 -16.25 -17.84 2.52
C THR A 36 -15.26 -17.94 3.69
N LYS A 37 -14.86 -16.78 4.23
CA LYS A 37 -13.94 -16.65 5.39
C LYS A 37 -14.21 -17.71 6.46
N GLY A 38 -13.23 -18.57 6.69
CA GLY A 38 -13.10 -19.43 7.84
C GLY A 38 -11.64 -19.43 8.24
N ASP A 39 -11.30 -19.79 9.47
CA ASP A 39 -9.93 -19.69 10.02
C ASP A 39 -8.86 -20.46 9.20
N ASP A 40 -9.28 -21.40 8.36
CA ASP A 40 -8.40 -22.20 7.46
C ASP A 40 -8.57 -21.83 5.96
N SER A 41 -9.16 -20.68 5.64
CA SER A 41 -9.30 -20.29 4.24
C SER A 41 -7.94 -19.98 3.60
N PRO A 42 -7.77 -20.19 2.27
CA PRO A 42 -6.54 -19.84 1.57
C PRO A 42 -6.13 -18.37 1.76
N LEU A 43 -7.10 -17.47 1.88
CA LEU A 43 -6.88 -16.07 2.18
C LEU A 43 -6.23 -15.90 3.55
N THR A 44 -6.81 -16.48 4.61
CA THR A 44 -6.24 -16.41 5.97
C THR A 44 -4.85 -17.04 6.02
N GLN A 45 -4.61 -18.13 5.28
CA GLN A 45 -3.29 -18.76 5.19
C GLN A 45 -2.26 -17.83 4.51
N ALA A 46 -2.65 -17.13 3.43
CA ALA A 46 -1.78 -16.20 2.73
C ALA A 46 -1.41 -15.00 3.60
N ASP A 47 -2.40 -14.43 4.29
CA ASP A 47 -2.24 -13.31 5.20
C ASP A 47 -1.30 -13.66 6.36
N LEU A 48 -1.54 -14.78 7.03
CA LEU A 48 -0.68 -15.28 8.12
C LEU A 48 0.72 -15.70 7.64
N ALA A 49 0.87 -16.18 6.40
CA ALA A 49 2.19 -16.49 5.85
C ALA A 49 3.01 -15.22 5.64
N ALA A 50 2.42 -14.20 5.02
CA ALA A 50 3.04 -12.89 4.86
C ALA A 50 3.35 -12.23 6.21
N HIS A 51 2.40 -12.25 7.14
CA HIS A 51 2.59 -11.73 8.50
C HIS A 51 3.83 -12.31 9.18
N ARG A 52 3.99 -13.63 9.15
CA ARG A 52 5.15 -14.30 9.77
C ARG A 52 6.48 -13.87 9.17
N VAL A 53 6.55 -13.75 7.85
CA VAL A 53 7.76 -13.27 7.16
C VAL A 53 8.08 -11.84 7.56
N ILE A 54 7.08 -10.95 7.54
CA ILE A 54 7.27 -9.53 7.83
C ILE A 54 7.70 -9.34 9.29
N VAL A 55 7.00 -9.96 10.24
CA VAL A 55 7.31 -9.80 11.67
C VAL A 55 8.72 -10.30 11.97
N ALA A 56 9.07 -11.50 11.51
CA ALA A 56 10.41 -12.04 11.72
C ALA A 56 11.51 -11.15 11.11
N GLY A 57 11.29 -10.62 9.90
CA GLY A 57 12.22 -9.71 9.25
C GLY A 57 12.37 -8.38 9.98
N LEU A 58 11.27 -7.77 10.43
CA LEU A 58 11.30 -6.51 11.18
C LEU A 58 11.92 -6.66 12.57
N GLU A 59 11.66 -7.76 13.27
CA GLU A 59 12.29 -8.08 14.57
C GLU A 59 13.81 -8.25 14.42
N ALA A 60 14.26 -8.90 13.34
CA ALA A 60 15.69 -9.05 13.05
C ALA A 60 16.34 -7.71 12.69
N LEU A 61 15.65 -6.88 11.89
CA LEU A 61 16.13 -5.59 11.44
C LEU A 61 16.21 -4.55 12.55
N SER A 62 15.20 -4.51 13.41
CA SER A 62 15.03 -3.45 14.42
C SER A 62 14.32 -3.95 15.68
N PRO A 63 14.96 -4.81 16.50
CA PRO A 63 14.32 -5.46 17.65
C PRO A 63 13.79 -4.49 18.73
N GLN A 64 14.24 -3.23 18.67
CA GLN A 64 13.81 -2.18 19.61
C GLN A 64 12.57 -1.41 19.14
N ILE A 65 12.10 -1.62 17.89
CA ILE A 65 10.92 -0.92 17.35
C ILE A 65 9.71 -1.87 17.40
N PRO A 66 8.68 -1.55 18.20
CA PRO A 66 7.47 -2.38 18.28
C PRO A 66 6.76 -2.51 16.95
N ILE A 67 6.00 -3.60 16.77
CA ILE A 67 5.24 -3.89 15.57
C ILE A 67 3.74 -3.93 15.91
N ILE A 68 2.92 -3.23 15.13
CA ILE A 68 1.47 -3.39 15.07
C ILE A 68 1.15 -4.00 13.70
N SER A 69 0.57 -5.19 13.71
CA SER A 69 0.11 -5.85 12.49
C SER A 69 -1.39 -6.12 12.57
N GLU A 70 -2.09 -6.05 11.44
CA GLU A 70 -3.51 -6.36 11.34
C GLU A 70 -3.81 -7.78 11.82
N GLU A 71 -2.89 -8.72 11.56
CA GLU A 71 -3.03 -10.15 11.90
C GLU A 71 -2.59 -10.51 13.34
N SER A 72 -2.32 -9.54 14.17
CA SER A 72 -1.99 -9.76 15.57
C SER A 72 -2.90 -8.97 16.49
N ALA A 73 -3.14 -9.53 17.71
CA ALA A 73 -3.85 -8.79 18.73
C ALA A 73 -3.10 -7.48 19.05
N PRO A 74 -3.77 -6.32 18.98
CA PRO A 74 -3.09 -5.07 19.25
C PRO A 74 -2.64 -5.02 20.71
N PRO A 75 -1.39 -4.59 21.00
CA PRO A 75 -0.92 -4.36 22.35
C PRO A 75 -1.82 -3.39 23.11
N PRO A 76 -1.86 -3.47 24.46
CA PRO A 76 -2.71 -2.60 25.27
C PRO A 76 -2.48 -1.11 24.97
N PHE A 77 -3.54 -0.31 24.97
CA PHE A 77 -3.45 1.12 24.69
C PHE A 77 -2.42 1.84 25.57
N ALA A 78 -2.40 1.53 26.86
CA ALA A 78 -1.45 2.11 27.81
C ALA A 78 0.04 1.84 27.45
N GLU A 79 0.32 0.70 26.81
CA GLU A 79 1.64 0.36 26.31
C GLU A 79 1.94 1.16 25.03
N ARG A 80 1.04 1.13 24.05
CA ARG A 80 1.23 1.81 22.76
C ARG A 80 1.43 3.31 22.88
N THR A 81 0.82 3.96 23.87
CA THR A 81 0.98 5.40 24.14
C THR A 81 2.37 5.80 24.60
N THR A 82 3.20 4.85 25.00
CA THR A 82 4.60 5.11 25.38
C THR A 82 5.57 5.04 24.21
N TRP A 83 5.15 4.55 23.07
CA TRP A 83 6.00 4.35 21.91
C TRP A 83 6.21 5.64 21.12
N GLN A 84 7.47 5.99 20.90
CA GLN A 84 7.84 7.07 20.02
C GLN A 84 7.82 6.60 18.56
N ARG A 85 8.26 5.34 18.32
CA ARG A 85 8.30 4.72 16.99
C ARG A 85 7.71 3.33 17.03
N TYR A 86 7.04 2.97 15.92
CA TYR A 86 6.55 1.61 15.73
C TYR A 86 6.35 1.31 14.24
N TRP A 87 6.43 0.05 13.88
CA TRP A 87 6.02 -0.45 12.58
C TRP A 87 4.52 -0.67 12.56
N LEU A 88 3.88 -0.22 11.48
CA LEU A 88 2.49 -0.52 11.17
C LEU A 88 2.44 -1.37 9.93
N VAL A 89 1.80 -2.55 10.02
CA VAL A 89 1.86 -3.60 9.01
C VAL A 89 0.46 -4.06 8.64
N ASP A 90 0.18 -4.09 7.35
CA ASP A 90 -0.94 -4.79 6.75
C ASP A 90 -0.35 -5.83 5.77
N PRO A 91 -0.33 -7.12 6.15
CA PRO A 91 0.36 -8.15 5.39
C PRO A 91 -0.29 -8.45 4.05
N LEU A 92 -1.61 -8.27 3.92
CA LEU A 92 -2.36 -8.49 2.68
C LEU A 92 -3.57 -7.55 2.58
N ASP A 93 -3.35 -6.30 2.12
CA ASP A 93 -4.45 -5.39 1.78
C ASP A 93 -5.05 -5.78 0.43
N GLY A 94 -6.34 -6.02 0.41
CA GLY A 94 -7.05 -6.43 -0.79
C GLY A 94 -7.56 -7.85 -0.74
N THR A 95 -8.18 -8.23 0.38
CA THR A 95 -8.81 -9.53 0.60
C THR A 95 -9.76 -9.95 -0.54
N LYS A 96 -10.61 -9.01 -1.00
CA LYS A 96 -11.54 -9.26 -2.12
C LYS A 96 -10.80 -9.46 -3.44
N GLU A 97 -9.75 -8.73 -3.64
CA GLU A 97 -8.88 -8.77 -4.81
C GLU A 97 -8.13 -10.10 -4.90
N PHE A 98 -7.64 -10.59 -3.76
CA PHE A 98 -7.03 -11.91 -3.65
C PHE A 98 -8.05 -13.02 -4.01
N VAL A 99 -9.22 -13.02 -3.40
CA VAL A 99 -10.27 -14.02 -3.65
C VAL A 99 -10.78 -13.96 -5.09
N ASN A 100 -10.95 -12.77 -5.66
CA ASN A 100 -11.39 -12.57 -7.05
C ASN A 100 -10.28 -12.78 -8.09
N ARG A 101 -9.06 -13.08 -7.67
CA ARG A 101 -7.91 -13.33 -8.55
C ARG A 101 -7.62 -12.22 -9.56
N ASN A 102 -7.84 -10.95 -9.17
CA ASN A 102 -7.55 -9.80 -10.04
C ASN A 102 -6.12 -9.24 -9.88
N GLY A 103 -5.36 -9.73 -8.89
CA GLY A 103 -3.97 -9.37 -8.66
C GLY A 103 -3.72 -7.97 -8.07
N GLU A 104 -4.76 -7.28 -7.62
CA GLU A 104 -4.66 -5.91 -7.09
C GLU A 104 -4.54 -5.86 -5.56
N PHE A 105 -3.89 -6.84 -4.95
CA PHE A 105 -3.57 -6.85 -3.52
C PHE A 105 -2.13 -6.39 -3.27
N THR A 106 -1.88 -5.88 -2.06
CA THR A 106 -0.60 -5.29 -1.68
C THR A 106 -0.12 -5.77 -0.33
N VAL A 107 1.19 -5.69 -0.09
CA VAL A 107 1.86 -5.82 1.21
C VAL A 107 2.26 -4.43 1.66
N ASN A 108 1.83 -3.99 2.84
CA ASN A 108 2.05 -2.62 3.30
C ASN A 108 2.81 -2.61 4.62
N ILE A 109 3.92 -1.86 4.68
CA ILE A 109 4.70 -1.63 5.90
C ILE A 109 4.99 -0.13 6.02
N ALA A 110 4.73 0.46 7.17
CA ALA A 110 5.05 1.85 7.46
C ALA A 110 5.81 1.98 8.78
N LEU A 111 6.78 2.91 8.83
CA LEU A 111 7.37 3.37 10.08
C LEU A 111 6.67 4.65 10.51
N ILE A 112 6.10 4.60 11.70
CA ILE A 112 5.49 5.75 12.35
C ILE A 112 6.48 6.34 13.35
N ASP A 113 6.63 7.66 13.38
CA ASP A 113 7.42 8.38 14.39
C ASP A 113 6.54 9.49 15.00
N GLY A 114 6.25 9.37 16.28
CA GLY A 114 5.20 10.17 16.92
C GLY A 114 3.84 9.84 16.34
N SER A 115 3.24 10.78 15.64
CA SER A 115 1.94 10.62 14.95
C SER A 115 2.04 10.64 13.41
N GLU A 116 3.27 10.66 12.88
CA GLU A 116 3.50 10.84 11.43
C GLU A 116 4.07 9.58 10.78
N PRO A 117 3.55 9.13 9.64
CA PRO A 117 4.20 8.13 8.83
C PRO A 117 5.42 8.76 8.16
N VAL A 118 6.61 8.27 8.51
CA VAL A 118 7.88 8.84 8.04
C VAL A 118 8.55 8.03 6.95
N PHE A 119 8.22 6.75 6.89
CA PHE A 119 8.66 5.83 5.84
C PHE A 119 7.52 4.88 5.51
N GLY A 120 7.40 4.49 4.26
CA GLY A 120 6.46 3.49 3.79
C GLY A 120 7.03 2.66 2.65
N ILE A 121 6.67 1.39 2.64
CA ILE A 121 6.98 0.46 1.56
C ILE A 121 5.73 -0.35 1.22
N VAL A 122 5.41 -0.42 -0.08
CA VAL A 122 4.22 -1.10 -0.58
C VAL A 122 4.64 -2.07 -1.68
N GLY A 123 4.49 -3.36 -1.42
CA GLY A 123 4.71 -4.41 -2.42
C GLY A 123 3.44 -4.71 -3.21
N VAL A 124 3.58 -4.93 -4.51
CA VAL A 124 2.52 -5.41 -5.40
C VAL A 124 2.98 -6.73 -6.01
N PRO A 125 2.76 -7.87 -5.32
CA PRO A 125 3.42 -9.14 -5.65
C PRO A 125 3.19 -9.59 -7.10
N VAL A 126 1.96 -9.48 -7.59
CA VAL A 126 1.61 -9.92 -8.96
C VAL A 126 2.27 -9.05 -10.04
N GLN A 127 2.63 -7.82 -9.72
CA GLN A 127 3.27 -6.89 -10.65
C GLN A 127 4.79 -6.83 -10.50
N GLU A 128 5.37 -7.56 -9.52
CA GLU A 128 6.80 -7.50 -9.20
C GLU A 128 7.29 -6.07 -8.93
N LYS A 129 6.44 -5.23 -8.31
CA LYS A 129 6.73 -3.84 -7.98
C LYS A 129 6.81 -3.63 -6.48
N VAL A 130 7.76 -2.79 -6.07
CA VAL A 130 7.88 -2.32 -4.69
C VAL A 130 8.00 -0.80 -4.70
N TYR A 131 7.03 -0.12 -4.10
CA TYR A 131 7.02 1.34 -3.94
C TYR A 131 7.65 1.70 -2.61
N VAL A 132 8.53 2.67 -2.62
CA VAL A 132 9.24 3.15 -1.43
C VAL A 132 9.01 4.64 -1.29
N GLY A 133 8.68 5.08 -0.07
CA GLY A 133 8.55 6.49 0.28
C GLY A 133 9.26 6.79 1.60
N ASP A 134 10.14 7.79 1.62
CA ASP A 134 10.80 8.31 2.82
C ASP A 134 10.71 9.83 2.84
N VAL A 135 9.85 10.37 3.70
CA VAL A 135 9.62 11.82 3.78
C VAL A 135 10.81 12.59 4.34
N ARG A 136 11.77 11.90 4.94
CA ARG A 136 12.99 12.48 5.53
C ARG A 136 14.13 12.62 4.52
N GLN A 137 14.01 12.00 3.35
CA GLN A 137 14.98 12.15 2.28
C GLN A 137 14.99 13.59 1.74
N THR A 138 16.18 14.15 1.62
CA THR A 138 16.37 15.50 1.06
C THR A 138 16.48 15.48 -0.46
N ASN A 139 16.99 14.38 -1.03
CA ASN A 139 17.03 14.16 -2.47
C ASN A 139 15.64 13.76 -2.99
N PRO A 140 15.01 14.56 -3.87
CA PRO A 140 13.69 14.25 -4.41
C PRO A 140 13.58 12.87 -5.07
N ASP A 141 14.62 12.44 -5.80
CA ASP A 141 14.63 11.17 -6.53
C ASP A 141 14.73 9.95 -5.59
N GLN A 142 15.19 10.16 -4.36
CA GLN A 142 15.24 9.13 -3.31
C GLN A 142 14.06 9.20 -2.34
N ARG A 143 13.27 10.26 -2.42
CA ARG A 143 12.13 10.48 -1.52
C ARG A 143 10.97 9.54 -1.83
N ALA A 144 10.72 9.27 -3.10
CA ALA A 144 9.72 8.33 -3.55
C ALA A 144 10.13 7.70 -4.88
N TYR A 145 10.12 6.39 -4.94
CA TYR A 145 10.48 5.65 -6.14
C TYR A 145 9.78 4.28 -6.17
N VAL A 146 9.75 3.68 -7.34
CA VAL A 146 9.31 2.29 -7.53
C VAL A 146 10.51 1.43 -7.97
N LEU A 147 10.61 0.27 -7.34
CA LEU A 147 11.51 -0.81 -7.78
C LEU A 147 10.69 -1.77 -8.64
N HIS A 148 11.18 -2.09 -9.82
CA HIS A 148 10.61 -3.08 -10.70
C HIS A 148 11.75 -3.85 -11.38
N LYS A 149 11.78 -5.17 -11.18
CA LYS A 149 12.85 -6.04 -11.72
C LYS A 149 14.27 -5.56 -11.39
N GLY A 150 14.45 -5.08 -10.17
CA GLY A 150 15.75 -4.59 -9.69
C GLY A 150 16.14 -3.18 -10.13
N GLU A 151 15.34 -2.51 -10.95
CA GLU A 151 15.56 -1.13 -11.37
C GLU A 151 14.73 -0.15 -10.54
N ALA A 152 15.37 0.91 -10.02
CA ALA A 152 14.71 1.96 -9.28
C ALA A 152 14.35 3.12 -10.24
N GLN A 153 13.06 3.52 -10.21
CA GLN A 153 12.56 4.65 -10.98
C GLN A 153 11.93 5.68 -10.04
N PRO A 154 12.42 6.95 -10.00
CA PRO A 154 11.80 7.99 -9.20
C PRO A 154 10.33 8.19 -9.55
N LEU A 155 9.49 8.33 -8.54
CA LEU A 155 8.09 8.64 -8.72
C LEU A 155 7.90 10.14 -8.89
N GLN A 156 7.18 10.52 -9.95
CA GLN A 156 6.88 11.91 -10.23
C GLN A 156 5.41 12.07 -10.61
N VAL A 157 4.67 12.77 -9.75
CA VAL A 157 3.32 13.21 -10.12
C VAL A 157 3.40 14.24 -11.24
N GLN A 158 2.47 14.20 -12.18
CA GLN A 158 2.38 15.21 -13.22
C GLN A 158 2.07 16.59 -12.63
N ARG A 159 3.08 17.45 -12.53
CA ARG A 159 2.93 18.83 -12.00
C ARG A 159 2.25 19.77 -12.98
N GLN A 160 2.40 19.53 -14.28
CA GLN A 160 1.77 20.32 -15.34
C GLN A 160 0.92 19.39 -16.20
N ARG A 161 -0.36 19.47 -15.99
CA ARG A 161 -1.33 18.77 -16.79
C ARG A 161 -1.80 19.69 -17.92
N ASP A 162 -1.94 19.12 -19.12
CA ASP A 162 -2.73 19.76 -20.18
C ASP A 162 -4.19 19.85 -19.71
N ARG A 163 -4.67 21.06 -19.44
CA ARG A 163 -6.06 21.31 -19.00
C ARG A 163 -7.08 21.04 -20.12
N GLN A 164 -6.63 20.80 -21.35
CA GLN A 164 -7.51 20.52 -22.49
C GLN A 164 -7.87 19.03 -22.60
N GLY A 165 -7.15 18.14 -21.90
CA GLY A 165 -7.44 16.71 -21.85
C GLY A 165 -8.41 16.29 -20.74
N PRO A 166 -8.95 15.05 -20.78
CA PRO A 166 -9.81 14.50 -19.74
C PRO A 166 -9.02 14.35 -18.41
N ILE A 167 -9.67 14.53 -17.27
CA ILE A 167 -9.06 14.26 -15.98
C ILE A 167 -9.05 12.77 -15.69
N ARG A 168 -7.92 12.24 -15.25
CA ARG A 168 -7.78 10.82 -14.90
C ARG A 168 -8.05 10.63 -13.41
N VAL A 169 -9.05 9.82 -13.11
CA VAL A 169 -9.53 9.60 -11.74
C VAL A 169 -9.31 8.15 -11.35
N VAL A 170 -8.59 7.92 -10.27
CA VAL A 170 -8.61 6.61 -9.60
C VAL A 170 -9.78 6.57 -8.66
N ALA A 171 -10.64 5.58 -8.76
CA ALA A 171 -11.79 5.40 -7.90
C ALA A 171 -11.96 3.93 -7.48
N SER A 172 -12.65 3.69 -6.36
CA SER A 172 -13.01 2.34 -5.97
C SER A 172 -14.07 1.78 -6.92
N ARG A 173 -13.94 0.50 -7.30
CA ARG A 173 -14.92 -0.20 -8.16
C ARG A 173 -16.31 -0.26 -7.51
N ASN A 174 -16.39 -0.36 -6.18
CA ASN A 174 -17.61 -0.73 -5.47
C ASN A 174 -18.12 0.33 -4.47
N HIS A 175 -17.43 1.47 -4.30
CA HIS A 175 -17.75 2.44 -3.26
C HIS A 175 -17.94 3.86 -3.82
N GLY A 176 -18.73 3.98 -4.89
CA GLY A 176 -19.00 5.26 -5.56
C GLY A 176 -19.97 6.16 -4.80
N GLY A 177 -21.15 5.72 -4.47
CA GLY A 177 -22.21 6.51 -3.86
C GLY A 177 -22.57 7.82 -4.58
N GLU A 178 -23.74 8.38 -4.29
CA GLU A 178 -24.23 9.62 -4.93
C GLU A 178 -23.28 10.81 -4.78
N ARG A 179 -22.57 10.92 -3.65
CA ARG A 179 -21.62 12.02 -3.39
C ARG A 179 -20.42 11.98 -4.32
N LEU A 180 -19.91 10.78 -4.63
CA LEU A 180 -18.80 10.64 -5.57
C LEU A 180 -19.26 10.96 -6.98
N GLU A 181 -20.42 10.48 -7.40
CA GLU A 181 -20.96 10.76 -8.72
C GLU A 181 -21.25 12.26 -8.93
N ALA A 182 -21.79 12.94 -7.91
CA ALA A 182 -21.98 14.40 -7.94
C ALA A 182 -20.63 15.13 -8.09
N TYR A 183 -19.63 14.75 -7.29
CA TYR A 183 -18.29 15.33 -7.38
C TYR A 183 -17.66 15.10 -8.77
N LEU A 184 -17.75 13.88 -9.29
CA LEU A 184 -17.19 13.57 -10.60
C LEU A 184 -17.89 14.31 -11.73
N SER A 185 -19.21 14.53 -11.63
CA SER A 185 -19.96 15.35 -12.61
C SER A 185 -19.49 16.80 -12.61
N GLU A 186 -19.19 17.38 -11.42
CA GLU A 186 -18.62 18.73 -11.36
C GLU A 186 -17.19 18.79 -11.94
N VAL A 187 -16.40 17.75 -11.69
CA VAL A 187 -15.04 17.64 -12.22
C VAL A 187 -15.11 17.54 -13.75
N GLU A 188 -15.97 16.67 -14.29
CA GLU A 188 -16.16 16.49 -15.72
C GLU A 188 -16.60 17.78 -16.44
N ALA A 189 -17.44 18.58 -15.80
CA ALA A 189 -17.86 19.89 -16.34
C ALA A 189 -16.73 20.93 -16.43
N ARG A 190 -15.65 20.77 -15.68
CA ARG A 190 -14.49 21.69 -15.63
C ARG A 190 -13.33 21.27 -16.54
N PHE A 191 -13.33 20.04 -17.04
CA PHE A 191 -12.29 19.45 -17.88
C PHE A 191 -12.92 18.87 -19.15
N ALA A 192 -12.11 18.49 -20.12
CA ALA A 192 -12.58 17.88 -21.37
C ALA A 192 -13.01 16.41 -21.19
N GLY A 193 -13.67 16.09 -20.08
CA GLY A 193 -14.12 14.75 -19.73
C GLY A 193 -13.43 14.17 -18.49
N CYS A 194 -13.82 12.97 -18.11
CA CYS A 194 -13.29 12.23 -16.95
C CYS A 194 -12.98 10.78 -17.36
N GLU A 195 -11.72 10.38 -17.28
CA GLU A 195 -11.31 9.00 -17.46
C GLU A 195 -11.20 8.32 -16.09
N ARG A 196 -12.01 7.29 -15.86
CA ARG A 196 -12.03 6.55 -14.59
C ARG A 196 -11.20 5.28 -14.70
N THR A 197 -10.20 5.14 -13.86
CA THR A 197 -9.41 3.91 -13.72
C THR A 197 -9.83 3.22 -12.42
N PRO A 198 -10.56 2.12 -12.49
CA PRO A 198 -10.93 1.36 -11.30
C PRO A 198 -9.72 0.57 -10.81
N VAL A 199 -9.18 0.95 -9.67
CA VAL A 199 -8.06 0.27 -8.99
C VAL A 199 -8.46 0.01 -7.55
N ALA A 200 -7.98 -1.10 -6.98
CA ALA A 200 -8.31 -1.49 -5.61
C ALA A 200 -7.30 -0.94 -4.59
N ARG A 201 -7.79 -0.75 -3.38
CA ARG A 201 -7.02 -0.60 -2.14
C ARG A 201 -5.85 0.40 -2.22
N SER A 202 -4.71 0.08 -1.56
CA SER A 202 -3.50 0.91 -1.50
C SER A 202 -2.88 1.16 -2.87
N LEU A 203 -3.11 0.26 -3.84
CA LEU A 203 -2.62 0.41 -5.22
C LEU A 203 -3.12 1.71 -5.88
N LYS A 204 -4.27 2.28 -5.46
CA LYS A 204 -4.75 3.59 -5.94
C LYS A 204 -3.75 4.71 -5.65
N LEU A 205 -3.15 4.68 -4.47
CA LEU A 205 -2.15 5.67 -4.06
C LEU A 205 -0.86 5.50 -4.86
N CYS A 206 -0.47 4.26 -5.16
CA CYS A 206 0.69 3.96 -6.00
C CYS A 206 0.50 4.47 -7.44
N VAL A 207 -0.66 4.20 -8.05
CA VAL A 207 -1.00 4.71 -9.39
C VAL A 207 -1.00 6.24 -9.44
N LEU A 208 -1.49 6.89 -8.38
CA LEU A 208 -1.45 8.36 -8.28
C LEU A 208 0.01 8.85 -8.19
N ALA A 209 0.84 8.20 -7.38
CA ALA A 209 2.24 8.56 -7.21
C ALA A 209 3.08 8.36 -8.49
N GLU A 210 2.76 7.36 -9.31
CA GLU A 210 3.36 7.15 -10.65
C GLU A 210 2.92 8.21 -11.68
N GLY A 211 1.97 9.08 -11.35
CA GLY A 211 1.35 9.99 -12.31
C GLY A 211 0.39 9.29 -13.28
N GLY A 212 -0.02 8.06 -12.97
CA GLY A 212 -1.03 7.29 -13.73
C GLY A 212 -2.45 7.85 -13.60
N ALA A 213 -2.70 8.67 -12.57
CA ALA A 213 -3.94 9.39 -12.34
C ALA A 213 -3.66 10.81 -11.83
N ASP A 214 -4.66 11.67 -11.91
CA ASP A 214 -4.59 13.07 -11.49
C ASP A 214 -5.23 13.28 -10.12
N ILE A 215 -6.30 12.54 -9.81
CA ILE A 215 -7.01 12.64 -8.53
C ILE A 215 -7.51 11.29 -8.03
N TYR A 216 -7.59 11.17 -6.69
CA TYR A 216 -8.26 10.08 -5.98
C TYR A 216 -9.26 10.68 -4.98
N PRO A 217 -10.54 10.84 -5.36
CA PRO A 217 -11.58 11.30 -4.46
C PRO A 217 -12.05 10.17 -3.54
N ARG A 218 -11.99 10.38 -2.22
CA ARG A 218 -12.51 9.48 -1.21
C ARG A 218 -13.53 10.22 -0.35
N LEU A 219 -14.82 10.07 -0.67
CA LEU A 219 -15.93 10.79 -0.06
C LEU A 219 -16.84 9.92 0.81
N GLY A 220 -16.58 8.61 0.89
CA GLY A 220 -17.29 7.70 1.76
C GLY A 220 -16.79 7.74 3.20
N LEU A 221 -17.69 7.50 4.14
CA LEU A 221 -17.33 7.17 5.53
C LEU A 221 -16.85 5.72 5.52
N THR A 222 -15.56 5.51 5.42
CA THR A 222 -14.94 4.20 5.58
C THR A 222 -13.95 4.29 6.71
N SER A 223 -14.18 3.50 7.76
CA SER A 223 -13.14 3.08 8.68
C SER A 223 -12.35 1.97 7.99
N GLU A 224 -11.12 2.18 7.72
CA GLU A 224 -10.11 1.16 7.52
C GLU A 224 -9.04 1.40 8.56
#